data_f9c210470984d7d9cdbe1f74c2b65220
#
_entry.id   f9c210470984d7d9cdbe1f74c2b65220
#
_cell.length_a   1.000
_cell.length_b   1.000
_cell.length_c   1.000
_cell.angle_alpha   90.00
_cell.angle_beta   90.00
_cell.angle_gamma   90.00
#
_symmetry.space_group_name_H-M   'P 1'
#
loop_
_entity.id
_entity.type
_entity.pdbx_description
1 polymer ?
#
loop_
_entity_poly.entity_id
_entity_poly.type
_entity_poly.pdbx_seq_one_letter_code
_entity_poly.pdbx_strand_id
1 'polypeptide(L)'
;MGNTKKIERKNKGAKSVLDGVSVNLPAVTRSLKLQKRAAKEGFDWKNANGTLKKVKEELNELSNEMKINNKRKIKEELGDLLFSCINLSRKLGLDTETIIRNSNRKFEKRFKKMEKTMNKKKLKWNLNNLESEWQKSK
;
A
#
# COMPACT_ATOMS: atom_id res chain seq x y z
N MET A 1 -23.43 -17.32 2.56
CA MET A 1 -23.33 -16.13 1.70
C MET A 1 -22.26 -16.24 0.60
N GLY A 2 -21.06 -16.79 0.85
CA GLY A 2 -20.04 -16.97 -0.19
C GLY A 2 -20.46 -17.83 -1.37
N ASN A 3 -21.22 -18.89 -1.12
CA ASN A 3 -21.68 -19.83 -2.15
C ASN A 3 -22.72 -19.20 -3.10
N THR A 4 -23.60 -18.34 -2.61
CA THR A 4 -24.64 -17.69 -3.42
C THR A 4 -24.01 -16.75 -4.46
N LYS A 5 -23.03 -15.92 -4.06
CA LYS A 5 -22.31 -15.04 -4.99
C LYS A 5 -21.49 -15.81 -6.00
N LYS A 6 -20.93 -16.95 -5.61
CA LYS A 6 -20.16 -17.84 -6.50
C LYS A 6 -21.09 -18.45 -7.57
N ILE A 7 -22.28 -18.89 -7.19
CA ILE A 7 -23.30 -19.42 -8.10
C ILE A 7 -23.78 -18.32 -9.04
N GLU A 8 -24.06 -17.13 -8.55
CA GLU A 8 -24.46 -15.98 -9.38
C GLU A 8 -23.41 -15.63 -10.43
N ARG A 9 -22.12 -15.63 -10.05
CA ARG A 9 -21.01 -15.38 -10.98
C ARG A 9 -20.95 -16.47 -12.07
N LYS A 10 -21.11 -17.74 -11.72
CA LYS A 10 -21.18 -18.84 -12.69
C LYS A 10 -22.34 -18.66 -13.64
N ASN A 11 -23.51 -18.30 -13.13
CA ASN A 11 -24.73 -18.08 -13.94
C ASN A 11 -24.59 -16.90 -14.91
N LYS A 12 -23.72 -15.93 -14.58
CA LYS A 12 -23.38 -14.79 -15.46
C LYS A 12 -22.23 -15.09 -16.43
N GLY A 13 -21.77 -16.35 -16.52
CA GLY A 13 -20.66 -16.74 -17.39
C GLY A 13 -19.27 -16.40 -16.85
N ALA A 14 -19.15 -16.09 -15.56
CA ALA A 14 -17.87 -15.85 -14.94
C ALA A 14 -17.03 -17.12 -14.87
N LYS A 15 -15.78 -17.07 -15.35
CA LYS A 15 -14.83 -18.21 -15.39
C LYS A 15 -13.86 -18.18 -14.20
N SER A 16 -13.67 -17.03 -13.57
CA SER A 16 -12.74 -16.82 -12.45
C SER A 16 -13.46 -16.18 -11.27
N VAL A 17 -13.01 -16.48 -10.06
CA VAL A 17 -13.50 -15.82 -8.84
C VAL A 17 -13.20 -14.32 -8.84
N LEU A 18 -12.22 -13.91 -9.65
CA LEU A 18 -11.80 -12.51 -9.78
C LEU A 18 -12.60 -11.75 -10.85
N ASP A 19 -13.42 -12.44 -11.63
CA ASP A 19 -14.25 -11.81 -12.67
C ASP A 19 -15.25 -10.84 -12.02
N GLY A 20 -15.50 -9.74 -12.73
CA GLY A 20 -16.40 -8.69 -12.24
C GLY A 20 -15.72 -7.63 -11.35
N VAL A 21 -14.44 -7.78 -11.05
CA VAL A 21 -13.67 -6.68 -10.45
C VAL A 21 -13.25 -5.73 -11.56
N SER A 22 -13.89 -4.56 -11.63
CA SER A 22 -13.66 -3.60 -12.72
C SER A 22 -12.19 -3.18 -12.81
N VAL A 23 -11.64 -3.21 -14.02
CA VAL A 23 -10.30 -2.71 -14.31
C VAL A 23 -10.20 -1.19 -14.22
N ASN A 24 -11.35 -0.49 -14.21
CA ASN A 24 -11.41 0.97 -14.14
C ASN A 24 -11.37 1.51 -12.71
N LEU A 25 -11.38 0.65 -11.69
CA LEU A 25 -11.23 1.07 -10.30
C LEU A 25 -9.84 1.65 -10.04
N PRO A 26 -9.72 2.60 -9.11
CA PRO A 26 -8.40 3.02 -8.61
C PRO A 26 -7.59 1.80 -8.15
N ALA A 27 -6.29 1.80 -8.40
CA ALA A 27 -5.43 0.63 -8.21
C ALA A 27 -5.47 0.06 -6.78
N VAL A 28 -5.46 0.91 -5.76
CA VAL A 28 -5.53 0.46 -4.35
C VAL A 28 -6.86 -0.20 -4.05
N THR A 29 -7.97 0.41 -4.47
CA THR A 29 -9.31 -0.15 -4.31
C THR A 29 -9.43 -1.50 -5.03
N ARG A 30 -8.90 -1.58 -6.25
CA ARG A 30 -8.89 -2.81 -7.02
C ARG A 30 -8.08 -3.91 -6.34
N SER A 31 -6.89 -3.58 -5.83
CA SER A 31 -6.05 -4.52 -5.07
C SER A 31 -6.81 -5.13 -3.89
N LEU A 32 -7.50 -4.30 -3.11
CA LEU A 32 -8.31 -4.76 -1.98
C LEU A 32 -9.43 -5.70 -2.41
N LYS A 33 -10.14 -5.37 -3.49
CA LYS A 33 -11.22 -6.22 -4.00
C LYS A 33 -10.72 -7.56 -4.50
N LEU A 34 -9.59 -7.58 -5.22
CA LEU A 34 -8.95 -8.81 -5.69
C LEU A 34 -8.54 -9.69 -4.49
N GLN A 35 -7.89 -9.10 -3.51
CA GLN A 35 -7.44 -9.80 -2.30
C GLN A 35 -8.62 -10.37 -1.51
N LYS A 36 -9.68 -9.60 -1.30
CA LYS A 36 -10.88 -10.05 -0.60
C LYS A 36 -11.57 -11.21 -1.29
N ARG A 37 -11.66 -11.18 -2.61
CA ARG A 37 -12.26 -12.28 -3.38
C ARG A 37 -11.44 -13.55 -3.28
N ALA A 38 -10.11 -13.43 -3.44
CA ALA A 38 -9.22 -14.59 -3.27
C ALA A 38 -9.32 -15.17 -1.86
N ALA A 39 -9.36 -14.32 -0.85
CA ALA A 39 -9.48 -14.72 0.56
C ALA A 39 -10.75 -15.51 0.84
N LYS A 40 -11.88 -15.11 0.25
CA LYS A 40 -13.17 -15.83 0.39
C LYS A 40 -13.11 -17.26 -0.13
N GLU A 41 -12.24 -17.54 -1.08
CA GLU A 41 -12.04 -18.87 -1.65
C GLU A 41 -10.95 -19.66 -0.92
N GLY A 42 -10.46 -19.16 0.22
CA GLY A 42 -9.45 -19.82 1.03
C GLY A 42 -8.01 -19.40 0.73
N PHE A 43 -7.80 -18.54 -0.25
CA PHE A 43 -6.47 -18.03 -0.58
C PHE A 43 -6.15 -16.83 0.31
N ASP A 44 -5.79 -17.12 1.57
CA ASP A 44 -5.51 -16.10 2.58
C ASP A 44 -4.54 -16.62 3.64
N TRP A 45 -3.87 -15.68 4.31
CA TRP A 45 -3.04 -15.97 5.47
C TRP A 45 -3.92 -16.25 6.70
N LYS A 46 -3.46 -17.09 7.60
CA LYS A 46 -4.19 -17.39 8.85
C LYS A 46 -4.33 -16.15 9.73
N ASN A 47 -3.28 -15.30 9.76
CA ASN A 47 -3.24 -14.11 10.59
C ASN A 47 -2.33 -13.04 9.98
N ALA A 48 -2.31 -11.87 10.61
CA ALA A 48 -1.53 -10.72 10.15
C ALA A 48 -0.01 -10.97 10.19
N ASN A 49 0.47 -11.86 11.05
CA ASN A 49 1.91 -12.17 11.12
C ASN A 49 2.43 -12.79 9.82
N GLY A 50 1.64 -13.67 9.20
CA GLY A 50 1.97 -14.24 7.90
C GLY A 50 2.05 -13.18 6.79
N THR A 51 1.11 -12.24 6.80
CA THR A 51 1.10 -11.13 5.86
C THR A 51 2.28 -10.18 6.08
N LEU A 52 2.62 -9.90 7.34
CA LEU A 52 3.79 -9.09 7.68
C LEU A 52 5.08 -9.74 7.21
N LYS A 53 5.20 -11.05 7.38
CA LYS A 53 6.35 -11.83 6.89
C LYS A 53 6.49 -11.67 5.37
N LYS A 54 5.39 -11.69 4.64
CA LYS A 54 5.39 -11.48 3.18
C LYS A 54 5.89 -10.08 2.82
N VAL A 55 5.47 -9.05 3.54
CA VAL A 55 5.98 -7.67 3.36
C VAL A 55 7.50 -7.64 3.52
N LYS A 56 8.03 -8.30 4.54
CA LYS A 56 9.48 -8.39 4.78
C LYS A 56 10.22 -9.11 3.65
N GLU A 57 9.64 -10.19 3.13
CA GLU A 57 10.19 -10.93 1.98
C GLU A 57 10.28 -10.04 0.75
N GLU A 58 9.21 -9.33 0.41
CA GLU A 58 9.17 -8.44 -0.75
C GLU A 58 10.14 -7.27 -0.60
N LEU A 59 10.27 -6.72 0.62
CA LEU A 59 11.23 -5.67 0.90
C LEU A 59 12.66 -6.15 0.66
N ASN A 60 12.97 -7.37 1.11
CA ASN A 60 14.29 -7.98 0.93
C ASN A 60 14.60 -8.23 -0.55
N GLU A 61 13.63 -8.74 -1.30
CA GLU A 61 13.76 -8.96 -2.74
C GLU A 61 14.01 -7.65 -3.48
N LEU A 62 13.27 -6.58 -3.13
CA LEU A 62 13.48 -5.25 -3.67
C LEU A 62 14.90 -4.75 -3.39
N SER A 63 15.36 -4.89 -2.14
CA SER A 63 16.71 -4.49 -1.74
C SER A 63 17.77 -5.20 -2.57
N ASN A 64 17.62 -6.49 -2.81
CA ASN A 64 18.55 -7.28 -3.62
C ASN A 64 18.58 -6.80 -5.07
N GLU A 65 17.43 -6.51 -5.66
CA GLU A 65 17.34 -6.02 -7.04
C GLU A 65 17.91 -4.60 -7.19
N MET A 66 17.79 -3.77 -6.15
CA MET A 66 18.42 -2.44 -6.12
C MET A 66 19.94 -2.54 -6.14
N LYS A 67 20.52 -3.51 -5.44
CA LYS A 67 21.98 -3.74 -5.43
C LYS A 67 22.51 -4.11 -6.82
N ILE A 68 21.72 -4.90 -7.56
CA ILE A 68 22.06 -5.34 -8.92
C ILE A 68 21.75 -4.23 -9.94
N ASN A 69 20.91 -3.26 -9.55
CA ASN A 69 20.42 -2.17 -10.40
C ASN A 69 19.65 -2.67 -11.63
N ASN A 70 18.84 -3.72 -11.44
CA ASN A 70 17.95 -4.24 -12.48
C ASN A 70 16.63 -3.46 -12.45
N LYS A 71 16.50 -2.46 -13.30
CA LYS A 71 15.34 -1.54 -13.29
C LYS A 71 13.99 -2.22 -13.49
N ARG A 72 13.93 -3.23 -14.35
CA ARG A 72 12.68 -3.98 -14.59
C ARG A 72 12.25 -4.74 -13.34
N LYS A 73 13.19 -5.42 -12.69
CA LYS A 73 12.93 -6.16 -11.46
C LYS A 73 12.62 -5.25 -10.29
N ILE A 74 13.27 -4.10 -10.20
CA ILE A 74 12.98 -3.08 -9.17
C ILE A 74 11.52 -2.64 -9.24
N LYS A 75 11.00 -2.35 -10.43
CA LYS A 75 9.60 -1.97 -10.64
C LYS A 75 8.65 -3.08 -10.19
N GLU A 76 8.94 -4.30 -10.57
CA GLU A 76 8.14 -5.47 -10.23
C GLU A 76 8.10 -5.69 -8.71
N GLU A 77 9.27 -5.72 -8.08
CA GLU A 77 9.37 -5.96 -6.64
C GLU A 77 8.78 -4.81 -5.80
N LEU A 78 8.92 -3.57 -6.25
CA LEU A 78 8.28 -2.44 -5.58
C LEU A 78 6.75 -2.54 -5.67
N GLY A 79 6.23 -2.93 -6.82
CA GLY A 79 4.80 -3.19 -6.99
C GLY A 79 4.31 -4.30 -6.05
N ASP A 80 5.05 -5.40 -5.96
CA ASP A 80 4.73 -6.53 -5.08
C ASP A 80 4.78 -6.12 -3.60
N LEU A 81 5.75 -5.29 -3.22
CA LEU A 81 5.84 -4.75 -1.87
C LEU A 81 4.62 -3.90 -1.52
N LEU A 82 4.23 -2.98 -2.40
CA LEU A 82 3.05 -2.14 -2.19
C LEU A 82 1.77 -2.98 -2.09
N PHE A 83 1.61 -3.95 -2.97
CA PHE A 83 0.49 -4.90 -2.96
C PHE A 83 0.43 -5.68 -1.64
N SER A 84 1.58 -6.12 -1.14
CA SER A 84 1.69 -6.84 0.14
C SER A 84 1.34 -5.93 1.32
N CYS A 85 1.72 -4.65 1.29
CA CYS A 85 1.34 -3.67 2.31
C CYS A 85 -0.17 -3.46 2.35
N ILE A 86 -0.81 -3.37 1.19
CA ILE A 86 -2.27 -3.25 1.10
C ILE A 86 -2.93 -4.49 1.71
N ASN A 87 -2.41 -5.67 1.41
CA ASN A 87 -2.92 -6.92 1.96
C ASN A 87 -2.76 -6.99 3.48
N LEU A 88 -1.64 -6.49 4.00
CA LEU A 88 -1.42 -6.41 5.45
C LEU A 88 -2.47 -5.50 6.11
N SER A 89 -2.75 -4.34 5.53
CA SER A 89 -3.79 -3.45 6.06
C SER A 89 -5.15 -4.13 6.11
N ARG A 90 -5.50 -4.85 5.04
CA ARG A 90 -6.74 -5.65 4.98
C ARG A 90 -6.77 -6.69 6.10
N LYS A 91 -5.68 -7.42 6.29
CA LYS A 91 -5.58 -8.50 7.29
C LYS A 91 -5.67 -7.97 8.72
N LEU A 92 -5.20 -6.74 8.94
CA LEU A 92 -5.31 -6.05 10.23
C LEU A 92 -6.70 -5.43 10.47
N GLY A 93 -7.62 -5.56 9.50
CA GLY A 93 -8.94 -4.99 9.62
C GLY A 93 -8.98 -3.47 9.47
N LEU A 94 -7.97 -2.89 8.85
CA LEU A 94 -7.86 -1.44 8.65
C LEU A 94 -8.31 -1.06 7.25
N ASP A 95 -8.92 0.13 7.14
CA ASP A 95 -9.25 0.69 5.85
C ASP A 95 -8.01 1.36 5.24
N THR A 96 -7.49 0.78 4.16
CA THR A 96 -6.26 1.23 3.49
C THR A 96 -6.34 2.69 3.05
N GLU A 97 -7.47 3.10 2.47
CA GLU A 97 -7.66 4.48 2.03
C GLU A 97 -7.55 5.46 3.21
N THR A 98 -8.18 5.14 4.33
CA THR A 98 -8.16 5.97 5.53
C THR A 98 -6.77 6.11 6.12
N ILE A 99 -6.00 5.02 6.23
CA ILE A 99 -4.65 5.09 6.80
C ILE A 99 -3.69 5.88 5.92
N ILE A 100 -3.82 5.80 4.59
CA ILE A 100 -3.02 6.62 3.67
C ILE A 100 -3.42 8.08 3.75
N ARG A 101 -4.71 8.39 3.81
CA ARG A 101 -5.19 9.76 4.01
C ARG A 101 -4.66 10.38 5.30
N ASN A 102 -4.63 9.60 6.38
CA ASN A 102 -4.09 10.06 7.65
C ASN A 102 -2.60 10.35 7.57
N SER A 103 -1.84 9.53 6.84
CA SER A 103 -0.42 9.77 6.59
C SER A 103 -0.20 11.03 5.76
N ASN A 104 -1.06 11.27 4.76
CA ASN A 104 -1.01 12.48 3.95
C ASN A 104 -1.24 13.75 4.80
N ARG A 105 -2.25 13.72 5.68
CA ARG A 105 -2.54 14.84 6.59
C ARG A 105 -1.40 15.11 7.55
N LYS A 106 -0.82 14.06 8.09
CA LYS A 106 0.30 14.14 9.01
C LYS A 106 1.51 14.79 8.34
N PHE A 107 1.83 14.35 7.13
CA PHE A 107 2.91 14.93 6.34
C PHE A 107 2.65 16.41 6.02
N GLU A 108 1.46 16.72 5.52
CA GLU A 108 1.07 18.09 5.15
C GLU A 108 1.13 19.03 6.35
N LYS A 109 0.57 18.62 7.47
CA LYS A 109 0.58 19.43 8.70
C LYS A 109 2.01 19.69 9.18
N ARG A 110 2.85 18.67 9.17
CA ARG A 110 4.23 18.75 9.61
C ARG A 110 5.06 19.61 8.66
N PHE A 111 4.87 19.45 7.36
CA PHE A 111 5.55 20.23 6.34
C PHE A 111 5.19 21.72 6.46
N LYS A 112 3.91 22.05 6.63
CA LYS A 112 3.45 23.45 6.82
C LYS A 112 4.05 24.08 8.07
N LYS A 113 4.18 23.32 9.14
CA LYS A 113 4.83 23.78 10.37
C LYS A 113 6.30 24.09 10.12
N MET A 114 6.99 23.21 9.40
CA MET A 114 8.39 23.41 8.99
C MET A 114 8.54 24.66 8.11
N GLU A 115 7.64 24.85 7.12
CA GLU A 115 7.63 26.03 6.26
C GLU A 115 7.54 27.33 7.07
N LYS A 116 6.61 27.39 8.03
CA LYS A 116 6.45 28.56 8.90
C LYS A 116 7.75 28.86 9.66
N THR A 117 8.41 27.86 10.19
CA THR A 117 9.65 28.02 10.92
C THR A 117 10.78 28.48 9.99
N MET A 118 10.88 27.89 8.81
CA MET A 118 11.85 28.29 7.79
C MET A 118 11.69 29.76 7.42
N ASN A 119 10.45 30.19 7.18
CA ASN A 119 10.14 31.57 6.81
C ASN A 119 10.39 32.54 7.98
N LYS A 120 9.98 32.16 9.19
CA LYS A 120 10.18 32.99 10.41
C LYS A 120 11.65 33.21 10.71
N LYS A 121 12.49 32.17 10.58
CA LYS A 121 13.92 32.22 10.79
C LYS A 121 14.68 32.74 9.58
N LYS A 122 14.01 32.97 8.45
CA LYS A 122 14.61 33.37 7.16
C LYS A 122 15.75 32.45 6.73
N LEU A 123 15.54 31.14 6.94
CA LEU A 123 16.52 30.13 6.57
C LEU A 123 16.49 29.88 5.05
N LYS A 124 17.66 29.60 4.50
CA LYS A 124 17.77 29.19 3.10
C LYS A 124 17.14 27.80 2.91
N TRP A 125 16.37 27.64 1.83
CA TRP A 125 15.74 26.38 1.47
C TRP A 125 16.78 25.46 0.81
N ASN A 126 17.55 24.80 1.65
CA ASN A 126 18.45 23.72 1.24
C ASN A 126 18.16 22.47 2.08
N LEU A 127 18.62 21.33 1.63
CA LEU A 127 18.32 20.05 2.25
C LEU A 127 18.72 20.00 3.74
N ASN A 128 19.90 20.56 4.09
CA ASN A 128 20.38 20.54 5.48
C ASN A 128 19.44 21.30 6.42
N ASN A 129 19.03 22.50 6.04
CA ASN A 129 18.11 23.32 6.84
C ASN A 129 16.71 22.71 6.91
N LEU A 130 16.20 22.22 5.78
CA LEU A 130 14.90 21.57 5.70
C LEU A 130 14.85 20.31 6.59
N GLU A 131 15.86 19.47 6.49
CA GLU A 131 15.94 18.23 7.27
C GLU A 131 16.06 18.51 8.77
N SER A 132 16.87 19.49 9.15
CA SER A 132 17.01 19.92 10.55
C SER A 132 15.67 20.38 11.13
N GLU A 133 14.98 21.26 10.43
CA GLU A 133 13.67 21.78 10.88
C GLU A 133 12.58 20.70 10.81
N TRP A 134 12.69 19.77 9.86
CA TRP A 134 11.80 18.61 9.78
C TRP A 134 11.91 17.73 11.03
N GLN A 135 13.12 17.45 11.49
CA GLN A 135 13.34 16.66 12.71
C GLN A 135 12.78 17.35 13.95
N LYS A 136 12.90 18.66 14.03
CA LYS A 136 12.36 19.47 15.13
C LYS A 136 10.83 19.54 15.11
N SER A 137 10.19 19.29 13.97
CA SER A 137 8.74 19.38 13.80
C SER A 137 7.98 18.12 14.19
N LYS A 138 8.67 17.09 14.63
CA LYS A 138 8.06 15.82 15.06
C LYS A 138 7.12 16.00 16.26
#